data_56bbc5b9021097cbccf48ddaf0fca668
#
_entry.id   56bbc5b9021097cbccf48ddaf0fca668
#
_cell.length_a   1.000
_cell.length_b   1.000
_cell.length_c   1.000
_cell.angle_alpha   90.00
_cell.angle_beta   90.00
_cell.angle_gamma   90.00
#
_symmetry.space_group_name_H-M   'P 1'
#
loop_
_entity.id
_entity.type
_entity.pdbx_description
1 polymer ?
#
loop_
_entity_poly.entity_id
_entity_poly.type
_entity_poly.pdbx_seq_one_letter_code
_entity_poly.pdbx_strand_id
1 'polypeptide(L)'
;GVDYRKVTGPARFLHNDTYLICDTALWNVNTNEIFAISNVKILQDQTVLTGDRLTYYVDRDLAEFRGSLVQLEDKDHNILRTEYLDYNTRDSVAVFFNGGSMKDKEGQIIESKSGTYDSKTKLFTFIDDVNMFTDSIFVKSTTMEYNASTNKATFGYATDAWHDDNM
;
A
#
# COMPACT_ATOMS: atom_id res chain seq x y z
N GLY A 1 -30.66 15.97 3.66
CA GLY A 1 -29.49 16.66 3.19
C GLY A 1 -28.19 16.03 3.67
N VAL A 2 -27.12 16.46 3.07
CA VAL A 2 -25.79 15.99 3.43
C VAL A 2 -25.22 16.95 4.48
N ASP A 3 -24.78 16.40 5.60
CA ASP A 3 -24.18 17.19 6.68
C ASP A 3 -22.67 16.95 6.70
N TYR A 4 -21.92 17.89 6.15
CA TYR A 4 -20.47 17.86 6.14
C TYR A 4 -19.90 18.73 7.23
N ARG A 5 -18.90 18.20 7.93
CA ARG A 5 -18.07 18.98 8.83
C ARG A 5 -16.68 19.09 8.24
N LYS A 6 -16.22 20.32 8.06
CA LYS A 6 -14.90 20.59 7.56
C LYS A 6 -13.93 20.74 8.73
N VAL A 7 -12.84 19.98 8.68
CA VAL A 7 -11.76 20.08 9.65
C VAL A 7 -10.53 20.57 8.91
N THR A 8 -9.95 21.69 9.35
CA THR A 8 -8.74 22.23 8.74
C THR A 8 -7.55 22.00 9.65
N GLY A 9 -6.45 21.90 9.06
CA GLY A 9 -5.17 21.44 9.34
C GLY A 9 -4.44 21.69 10.66
N PRO A 10 -3.60 20.78 11.05
CA PRO A 10 -3.68 19.38 10.64
C PRO A 10 -4.80 18.65 11.37
N ALA A 11 -5.59 17.91 10.62
CA ALA A 11 -6.69 17.10 11.18
C ALA A 11 -6.17 15.71 11.54
N ARG A 12 -6.67 15.15 12.65
CA ARG A 12 -6.29 13.83 13.12
C ARG A 12 -7.53 13.06 13.58
N PHE A 13 -7.65 11.83 13.08
CA PHE A 13 -8.72 10.91 13.46
C PHE A 13 -8.11 9.61 13.95
N LEU A 14 -8.74 8.98 14.94
CA LEU A 14 -8.30 7.68 15.47
C LEU A 14 -9.45 6.68 15.33
N HIS A 15 -9.17 5.53 14.69
CA HIS A 15 -10.11 4.44 14.50
C HIS A 15 -9.36 3.13 14.27
N ASN A 16 -9.75 2.04 14.96
CA ASN A 16 -9.09 0.73 14.86
C ASN A 16 -7.57 0.80 15.07
N ASP A 17 -7.14 1.52 16.12
CA ASP A 17 -5.71 1.74 16.40
C ASP A 17 -4.96 2.34 15.22
N THR A 18 -5.69 3.07 14.37
CA THR A 18 -5.17 3.68 13.16
C THR A 18 -5.35 5.18 13.25
N TYR A 19 -4.28 5.92 12.97
CA TYR A 19 -4.35 7.37 12.86
C TYR A 19 -4.50 7.76 11.40
N LEU A 20 -5.49 8.60 11.12
CA LEU A 20 -5.61 9.32 9.85
C LEU A 20 -5.21 10.76 10.10
N ILE A 21 -4.21 11.25 9.38
CA ILE A 21 -3.69 12.62 9.50
C ILE A 21 -3.74 13.26 8.13
N CYS A 22 -4.19 14.52 8.04
CA CYS A 22 -4.25 15.25 6.77
C CYS A 22 -4.33 16.75 7.02
N ASP A 23 -4.16 17.54 5.96
CA ASP A 23 -4.27 18.98 6.06
C ASP A 23 -5.72 19.43 6.16
N THR A 24 -6.61 18.81 5.39
CA THR A 24 -8.03 19.15 5.35
C THR A 24 -8.85 17.88 5.24
N ALA A 25 -9.97 17.83 5.98
CA ALA A 25 -10.90 16.73 5.88
C ALA A 25 -12.33 17.24 5.80
N LEU A 26 -13.15 16.56 5.01
CA LEU A 26 -14.60 16.71 4.98
C LEU A 26 -15.21 15.43 5.53
N TRP A 27 -15.93 15.54 6.64
CA TRP A 27 -16.58 14.41 7.27
C TRP A 27 -18.07 14.47 7.00
N ASN A 28 -18.59 13.47 6.29
CA ASN A 28 -20.03 13.29 6.11
C ASN A 28 -20.56 12.53 7.32
N VAL A 29 -21.24 13.24 8.23
CA VAL A 29 -21.68 12.68 9.51
C VAL A 29 -22.77 11.62 9.30
N ASN A 30 -23.59 11.76 8.25
CA ASN A 30 -24.70 10.84 8.00
C ASN A 30 -24.22 9.49 7.46
N THR A 31 -23.24 9.50 6.57
CA THR A 31 -22.69 8.27 5.98
C THR A 31 -21.45 7.78 6.70
N ASN A 32 -20.91 8.58 7.61
CA ASN A 32 -19.67 8.33 8.31
C ASN A 32 -18.49 8.07 7.35
N GLU A 33 -18.38 8.95 6.34
CA GLU A 33 -17.29 8.95 5.38
C GLU A 33 -16.42 10.18 5.59
N ILE A 34 -15.11 10.00 5.58
CA ILE A 34 -14.15 11.10 5.71
C ILE A 34 -13.39 11.21 4.39
N PHE A 35 -13.45 12.40 3.78
CA PHE A 35 -12.67 12.71 2.59
C PHE A 35 -11.50 13.58 3.01
N ALA A 36 -10.28 13.03 2.92
CA ALA A 36 -9.05 13.67 3.35
C ALA A 36 -8.25 14.16 2.15
N ILE A 37 -7.71 15.37 2.25
CA ILE A 37 -7.02 16.04 1.16
C ILE A 37 -5.71 16.62 1.68
N SER A 38 -4.66 16.44 0.92
CA SER A 38 -3.31 16.97 1.08
C SER A 38 -2.56 16.41 2.30
N ASN A 39 -1.39 15.91 2.03
CA ASN A 39 -0.51 15.31 3.03
C ASN A 39 -1.23 14.27 3.87
N VAL A 40 -1.96 13.40 3.19
CA VAL A 40 -2.75 12.37 3.85
C VAL A 40 -1.83 11.25 4.28
N LYS A 41 -1.97 10.85 5.54
CA LYS A 41 -1.17 9.78 6.12
C LYS A 41 -2.05 8.88 6.97
N ILE A 42 -1.87 7.56 6.80
CA ILE A 42 -2.41 6.56 7.70
C ILE A 42 -1.24 5.91 8.43
N LEU A 43 -1.35 5.86 9.75
CA LEU A 43 -0.38 5.21 10.62
C LEU A 43 -1.07 4.09 11.38
N GLN A 44 -0.58 2.87 11.19
CA GLN A 44 -1.05 1.72 11.97
C GLN A 44 0.16 0.86 12.32
N ASP A 45 0.44 0.68 13.62
CA ASP A 45 1.67 0.09 14.10
C ASP A 45 2.87 0.83 13.47
N GLN A 46 3.70 0.11 12.73
CA GLN A 46 4.86 0.69 12.05
C GLN A 46 4.66 0.76 10.54
N THR A 47 3.42 0.59 10.07
CA THR A 47 3.06 0.73 8.67
C THR A 47 2.57 2.15 8.42
N VAL A 48 3.12 2.78 7.40
CA VAL A 48 2.81 4.17 7.03
C VAL A 48 2.31 4.19 5.59
N LEU A 49 1.09 4.70 5.39
CA LEU A 49 0.54 4.92 4.06
C LEU A 49 0.42 6.42 3.83
N THR A 50 0.84 6.89 2.67
CA THR A 50 0.79 8.31 2.32
C THR A 50 0.21 8.50 0.94
N GLY A 51 -0.43 9.66 0.74
CA GLY A 51 -0.99 10.05 -0.55
C GLY A 51 -1.61 11.43 -0.47
N ASP A 52 -2.14 11.89 -1.61
CA ASP A 52 -2.75 13.23 -1.69
C ASP A 52 -4.22 13.24 -1.32
N ARG A 53 -4.92 12.14 -1.57
CA ARG A 53 -6.37 12.05 -1.36
C ARG A 53 -6.73 10.67 -0.86
N LEU A 54 -7.69 10.66 0.06
CA LEU A 54 -8.18 9.45 0.70
C LEU A 54 -9.66 9.59 0.98
N THR A 55 -10.43 8.53 0.72
CA THR A 55 -11.78 8.40 1.26
C THR A 55 -11.77 7.29 2.30
N TYR A 56 -12.15 7.62 3.53
CA TYR A 56 -12.22 6.65 4.61
C TYR A 56 -13.69 6.35 4.92
N TYR A 57 -14.09 5.12 4.66
CA TYR A 57 -15.41 4.59 4.98
C TYR A 57 -15.33 3.97 6.38
N VAL A 58 -15.62 4.77 7.39
CA VAL A 58 -15.38 4.39 8.79
C VAL A 58 -16.12 3.12 9.17
N ASP A 59 -17.40 3.01 8.80
CA ASP A 59 -18.22 1.84 9.15
C ASP A 59 -17.83 0.57 8.41
N ARG A 60 -17.05 0.68 7.35
CA ARG A 60 -16.55 -0.45 6.56
C ARG A 60 -15.09 -0.75 6.84
N ASP A 61 -14.46 -0.03 7.73
CA ASP A 61 -13.03 -0.17 8.05
C ASP A 61 -12.13 -0.07 6.80
N LEU A 62 -12.56 0.75 5.82
CA LEU A 62 -11.92 0.80 4.51
C LEU A 62 -11.40 2.19 4.19
N ALA A 63 -10.11 2.29 3.87
CA ALA A 63 -9.47 3.51 3.41
C ALA A 63 -9.06 3.33 1.94
N GLU A 64 -9.53 4.24 1.07
CA GLU A 64 -9.24 4.20 -0.35
C GLU A 64 -8.34 5.37 -0.74
N PHE A 65 -7.07 5.07 -1.02
CA PHE A 65 -6.12 6.05 -1.55
C PHE A 65 -6.18 6.07 -3.06
N ARG A 66 -6.21 7.27 -3.63
CA ARG A 66 -6.20 7.49 -5.09
C ARG A 66 -5.34 8.70 -5.40
N GLY A 67 -4.50 8.59 -6.43
CA GLY A 67 -3.68 9.72 -6.84
C GLY A 67 -2.46 9.30 -7.63
N SER A 68 -1.64 10.27 -8.02
CA SER A 68 -0.46 10.00 -8.84
C SER A 68 0.63 9.25 -8.09
N LEU A 69 0.66 9.35 -6.78
CA LEU A 69 1.62 8.64 -5.95
C LEU A 69 1.00 8.29 -4.61
N VAL A 70 0.78 7.01 -4.41
CA VAL A 70 0.39 6.43 -3.12
C VAL A 70 1.52 5.53 -2.68
N GLN A 71 1.93 5.64 -1.42
CA GLN A 71 3.08 4.92 -0.91
C GLN A 71 2.72 4.20 0.38
N LEU A 72 3.17 2.94 0.50
CA LEU A 72 3.15 2.17 1.73
C LEU A 72 4.58 1.86 2.12
N GLU A 73 4.94 2.17 3.35
CA GLU A 73 6.25 1.81 3.90
C GLU A 73 6.04 0.98 5.15
N ASP A 74 6.68 -0.18 5.22
CA ASP A 74 6.65 -1.01 6.42
C ASP A 74 7.81 -0.68 7.37
N LYS A 75 7.86 -1.35 8.51
CA LYS A 75 8.90 -1.10 9.52
C LYS A 75 10.31 -1.44 9.02
N ASP A 76 10.43 -2.31 8.03
CA ASP A 76 11.72 -2.76 7.48
C ASP A 76 12.13 -1.94 6.24
N HIS A 77 11.45 -0.82 5.99
CA HIS A 77 11.71 0.10 4.89
C HIS A 77 11.49 -0.51 3.50
N ASN A 78 10.60 -1.50 3.39
CA ASN A 78 10.08 -1.90 2.10
C ASN A 78 9.05 -0.87 1.66
N ILE A 79 9.19 -0.34 0.46
CA ILE A 79 8.37 0.77 -0.02
C ILE A 79 7.61 0.33 -1.26
N LEU A 80 6.28 0.30 -1.15
CA LEU A 80 5.37 0.04 -2.26
C LEU A 80 4.82 1.37 -2.77
N ARG A 81 4.87 1.58 -4.08
CA ARG A 81 4.31 2.74 -4.75
C ARG A 81 3.29 2.31 -5.78
N THR A 82 2.14 2.97 -5.76
CA THR A 82 1.01 2.68 -6.64
C THR A 82 0.15 3.94 -6.81
N GLU A 83 -0.88 3.86 -7.65
CA GLU A 83 -1.87 4.93 -7.79
C GLU A 83 -3.19 4.59 -7.11
N TYR A 84 -3.44 3.32 -6.85
CA TYR A 84 -4.68 2.82 -6.27
C TYR A 84 -4.36 1.85 -5.15
N LEU A 85 -4.75 2.20 -3.93
CA LEU A 85 -4.50 1.34 -2.78
C LEU A 85 -5.69 1.41 -1.82
N ASP A 86 -6.24 0.26 -1.51
CA ASP A 86 -7.29 0.12 -0.50
C ASP A 86 -6.68 -0.55 0.73
N TYR A 87 -6.93 0.05 1.89
CA TYR A 87 -6.41 -0.48 3.15
C TYR A 87 -7.57 -0.81 4.09
N ASN A 88 -7.65 -2.07 4.52
CA ASN A 88 -8.59 -2.49 5.55
C ASN A 88 -7.94 -2.27 6.91
N THR A 89 -8.48 -1.34 7.70
CA THR A 89 -7.88 -0.93 8.99
C THR A 89 -8.10 -1.96 10.09
N ARG A 90 -9.12 -2.81 9.96
CA ARG A 90 -9.37 -3.87 10.93
C ARG A 90 -8.48 -5.07 10.70
N ASP A 91 -8.37 -5.52 9.46
CA ASP A 91 -7.58 -6.70 9.09
C ASP A 91 -6.12 -6.36 8.84
N SER A 92 -5.79 -5.09 8.68
CA SER A 92 -4.45 -4.59 8.41
C SER A 92 -3.88 -5.11 7.08
N VAL A 93 -4.74 -5.15 6.07
CA VAL A 93 -4.38 -5.63 4.72
C VAL A 93 -4.54 -4.51 3.71
N ALA A 94 -3.50 -4.30 2.91
CA ALA A 94 -3.52 -3.38 1.78
C ALA A 94 -3.70 -4.16 0.49
N VAL A 95 -4.50 -3.62 -0.42
CA VAL A 95 -4.67 -4.15 -1.77
C VAL A 95 -4.35 -3.04 -2.76
N PHE A 96 -3.44 -3.28 -3.69
CA PHE A 96 -3.15 -2.33 -4.75
C PHE A 96 -3.53 -2.91 -6.11
N PHE A 97 -3.88 -2.03 -7.03
CA PHE A 97 -4.26 -2.40 -8.39
C PHE A 97 -3.94 -1.24 -9.34
N ASN A 98 -4.01 -1.50 -10.65
CA ASN A 98 -3.57 -0.57 -11.67
C ASN A 98 -2.05 -0.38 -11.69
N GLY A 99 -1.31 -1.40 -11.27
CA GLY A 99 0.13 -1.35 -11.25
C GLY A 99 0.69 -0.92 -9.90
N GLY A 100 1.80 -1.52 -9.55
CA GLY A 100 2.54 -1.16 -8.34
C GLY A 100 3.96 -1.65 -8.42
N SER A 101 4.84 -0.98 -7.70
CA SER A 101 6.26 -1.29 -7.63
C SER A 101 6.73 -1.22 -6.20
N MET A 102 7.39 -2.27 -5.74
CA MET A 102 7.98 -2.29 -4.40
C MET A 102 9.51 -2.31 -4.51
N LYS A 103 10.14 -1.49 -3.72
CA LYS A 103 11.58 -1.51 -3.52
C LYS A 103 11.86 -1.98 -2.10
N ASP A 104 12.63 -3.06 -1.95
CA ASP A 104 12.98 -3.53 -0.61
C ASP A 104 14.20 -2.78 -0.06
N LYS A 105 14.55 -3.07 1.18
CA LYS A 105 15.66 -2.40 1.85
C LYS A 105 17.02 -2.67 1.21
N GLU A 106 17.14 -3.73 0.41
CA GLU A 106 18.36 -4.10 -0.28
C GLU A 106 18.42 -3.56 -1.71
N GLY A 107 17.39 -2.85 -2.14
CA GLY A 107 17.32 -2.24 -3.47
C GLY A 107 16.73 -3.14 -4.54
N GLN A 108 16.24 -4.33 -4.18
CA GLN A 108 15.53 -5.19 -5.13
C GLN A 108 14.19 -4.54 -5.48
N ILE A 109 13.78 -4.62 -6.74
CA ILE A 109 12.54 -4.04 -7.21
C ILE A 109 11.63 -5.15 -7.70
N ILE A 110 10.38 -5.12 -7.24
CA ILE A 110 9.33 -6.05 -7.67
C ILE A 110 8.15 -5.22 -8.15
N GLU A 111 7.69 -5.50 -9.37
CA GLU A 111 6.53 -4.80 -9.93
C GLU A 111 5.50 -5.80 -10.43
N SER A 112 4.24 -5.40 -10.42
CA SER A 112 3.14 -6.23 -10.90
C SER A 112 1.91 -5.38 -11.19
N LYS A 113 0.88 -5.98 -11.79
CA LYS A 113 -0.37 -5.29 -12.07
C LYS A 113 -1.18 -5.05 -10.81
N SER A 114 -1.15 -5.99 -9.88
CA SER A 114 -1.90 -5.90 -8.62
C SER A 114 -1.20 -6.69 -7.54
N GLY A 115 -1.69 -6.56 -6.31
CA GLY A 115 -1.15 -7.33 -5.21
C GLY A 115 -1.72 -6.92 -3.87
N THR A 116 -1.21 -7.57 -2.83
CA THR A 116 -1.63 -7.33 -1.45
C THR A 116 -0.43 -7.26 -0.52
N TYR A 117 -0.61 -6.57 0.60
CA TYR A 117 0.32 -6.61 1.71
C TYR A 117 -0.44 -6.85 3.00
N ASP A 118 -0.11 -7.93 3.70
CA ASP A 118 -0.64 -8.23 5.02
C ASP A 118 0.38 -7.76 6.05
N SER A 119 0.05 -6.71 6.80
CA SER A 119 0.99 -6.12 7.75
C SER A 119 1.20 -6.98 9.00
N LYS A 120 0.28 -7.89 9.31
CA LYS A 120 0.42 -8.79 10.45
C LYS A 120 1.39 -9.92 10.17
N THR A 121 1.36 -10.48 8.95
CA THR A 121 2.24 -11.57 8.53
C THR A 121 3.49 -11.07 7.82
N LYS A 122 3.54 -9.79 7.44
CA LYS A 122 4.63 -9.17 6.67
C LYS A 122 4.79 -9.77 5.28
N LEU A 123 3.68 -10.22 4.69
CA LEU A 123 3.68 -10.89 3.40
C LEU A 123 3.15 -9.96 2.31
N PHE A 124 3.98 -9.72 1.29
CA PHE A 124 3.56 -9.12 0.03
C PHE A 124 3.21 -10.22 -0.96
N THR A 125 2.07 -10.08 -1.65
CA THR A 125 1.68 -10.96 -2.74
C THR A 125 1.56 -10.12 -4.01
N PHE A 126 2.30 -10.49 -5.04
CA PHE A 126 2.29 -9.80 -6.33
C PHE A 126 1.59 -10.68 -7.35
N ILE A 127 0.69 -10.09 -8.14
CA ILE A 127 -0.21 -10.81 -9.03
C ILE A 127 -0.18 -10.17 -10.40
N ASP A 128 -0.02 -10.98 -11.43
CA ASP A 128 -0.03 -10.69 -12.85
C ASP A 128 1.13 -9.80 -13.31
N ASP A 129 1.82 -10.27 -14.33
CA ASP A 129 2.97 -9.60 -14.92
C ASP A 129 3.99 -9.20 -13.86
N VAL A 130 4.35 -10.16 -13.00
CA VAL A 130 5.31 -9.91 -11.93
C VAL A 130 6.71 -9.91 -12.51
N ASN A 131 7.47 -8.84 -12.23
CA ASN A 131 8.86 -8.71 -12.63
C ASN A 131 9.68 -8.38 -11.39
N MET A 132 10.76 -9.13 -11.17
CA MET A 132 11.69 -8.84 -10.09
C MET A 132 13.06 -8.53 -10.66
N PHE A 133 13.64 -7.43 -10.20
CA PHE A 133 14.97 -6.97 -10.62
C PHE A 133 15.90 -6.96 -9.41
N THR A 134 17.01 -7.65 -9.55
CA THR A 134 18.11 -7.55 -8.60
C THR A 134 19.36 -7.06 -9.36
N ASP A 135 20.50 -6.96 -8.69
CA ASP A 135 21.74 -6.53 -9.35
C ASP A 135 22.16 -7.46 -10.47
N SER A 136 21.82 -8.73 -10.38
CA SER A 136 22.35 -9.76 -11.31
C SER A 136 21.26 -10.65 -11.94
N ILE A 137 20.01 -10.55 -11.45
CA ILE A 137 18.95 -11.46 -11.89
C ILE A 137 17.70 -10.65 -12.25
N PHE A 138 17.07 -11.03 -13.35
CA PHE A 138 15.74 -10.59 -13.74
C PHE A 138 14.83 -11.80 -13.78
N VAL A 139 13.70 -11.74 -13.05
CA VAL A 139 12.74 -12.84 -12.98
C VAL A 139 11.37 -12.36 -13.40
N LYS A 140 10.72 -13.13 -14.29
CA LYS A 140 9.30 -12.94 -14.65
C LYS A 140 8.48 -14.07 -14.08
N SER A 141 7.30 -13.72 -13.56
CA SER A 141 6.40 -14.72 -12.98
C SER A 141 4.97 -14.23 -13.11
N THR A 142 4.01 -15.16 -13.01
CA THR A 142 2.59 -14.81 -12.92
C THR A 142 2.25 -14.34 -11.52
N THR A 143 2.84 -14.96 -10.50
CA THR A 143 2.63 -14.59 -9.11
C THR A 143 3.94 -14.67 -8.35
N MET A 144 4.01 -13.90 -7.27
CA MET A 144 5.15 -13.96 -6.35
C MET A 144 4.69 -13.59 -4.95
N GLU A 145 5.18 -14.35 -3.97
CA GLU A 145 5.06 -13.98 -2.56
C GLU A 145 6.43 -13.52 -2.06
N TYR A 146 6.45 -12.40 -1.37
CA TYR A 146 7.66 -11.85 -0.76
C TYR A 146 7.44 -11.67 0.72
N ASN A 147 8.23 -12.38 1.53
CA ASN A 147 8.16 -12.27 2.97
C ASN A 147 9.14 -11.18 3.44
N ALA A 148 8.59 -10.06 3.91
CA ALA A 148 9.39 -8.90 4.31
C ALA A 148 10.24 -9.17 5.55
N SER A 149 9.85 -10.12 6.41
CA SER A 149 10.61 -10.46 7.60
C SER A 149 11.87 -11.27 7.30
N THR A 150 11.79 -12.14 6.29
CA THR A 150 12.89 -13.06 5.93
C THR A 150 13.60 -12.69 4.65
N ASN A 151 13.09 -11.71 3.90
CA ASN A 151 13.56 -11.30 2.56
C ASN A 151 13.55 -12.44 1.54
N LYS A 152 12.58 -13.36 1.68
CA LYS A 152 12.47 -14.51 0.78
C LYS A 152 11.33 -14.31 -0.22
N ALA A 153 11.64 -14.57 -1.49
CA ALA A 153 10.67 -14.56 -2.58
C ALA A 153 10.34 -15.98 -2.98
N THR A 154 9.05 -16.25 -3.19
CA THR A 154 8.55 -17.53 -3.69
C THR A 154 7.73 -17.26 -4.93
N PHE A 155 8.08 -17.94 -6.04
CA PHE A 155 7.45 -17.71 -7.33
C PHE A 155 6.35 -18.74 -7.59
N GLY A 156 5.30 -18.28 -8.27
CA GLY A 156 4.23 -19.14 -8.73
C GLY A 156 4.50 -19.75 -10.10
N TYR A 157 3.43 -20.05 -10.84
CA TYR A 157 3.52 -20.69 -12.14
C TYR A 157 4.10 -19.77 -13.21
N ALA A 158 4.61 -20.37 -14.31
CA ALA A 158 5.13 -19.68 -15.48
C ALA A 158 6.25 -18.70 -15.13
N THR A 159 7.21 -19.17 -14.35
CA THR A 159 8.36 -18.38 -13.94
C THR A 159 9.49 -18.51 -14.95
N ASP A 160 9.99 -17.37 -15.44
CA ASP A 160 11.16 -17.27 -16.28
C ASP A 160 12.20 -16.42 -15.56
N ALA A 161 13.46 -16.86 -15.61
CA ALA A 161 14.53 -16.14 -14.96
C ALA A 161 15.68 -15.89 -15.94
N TRP A 162 16.23 -14.67 -15.90
CA TRP A 162 17.39 -14.28 -16.69
C TRP A 162 18.48 -13.82 -15.75
N HIS A 163 19.67 -14.29 -16.01
CA HIS A 163 20.84 -13.93 -15.23
C HIS A 163 21.74 -13.03 -16.08
N ASP A 164 22.32 -12.02 -15.46
CA ASP A 164 23.26 -11.15 -16.15
C ASP A 164 24.59 -11.90 -16.35
N ASP A 165 24.91 -12.17 -17.60
CA ASP A 165 26.12 -12.94 -17.98
C ASP A 165 27.38 -12.08 -18.11
N ASN A 166 27.35 -10.85 -17.67
CA ASN A 166 28.57 -10.05 -17.58
C ASN A 166 29.49 -10.54 -16.47
N MET A 167 29.33 -11.75 -16.21
CA MET A 167 30.11 -12.40 -15.19
C MET A 167 31.16 -13.26 -15.77
#